data_8ddb6ce8e56d48ec9d4ac7bf140590f6
#
_entry.id   8ddb6ce8e56d48ec9d4ac7bf140590f6
#
_cell.length_a   1.000
_cell.length_b   1.000
_cell.length_c   1.000
_cell.angle_alpha   90.00
_cell.angle_beta   90.00
_cell.angle_gamma   90.00
#
_symmetry.space_group_name_H-M   'P 1'
#
loop_
_entity.id
_entity.type
_entity.pdbx_description
1 polymer ?
#
loop_
_entity_poly.entity_id
_entity_poly.type
_entity_poly.pdbx_seq_one_letter_code
_entity_poly.pdbx_strand_id
1 'polypeptide(L)'
;MIVRHEPEGGVLSNAVEANGFVFLAGSVADDLSLDIEGQTRQALDYIDTMLARCGTSKSRIVSATVWITDTANMAGYNKVWKAWID
;
A
#
# COMPACT_ATOMS: atom_id res chain seq x y z
N MET A 1 17.27 -14.59 -4.87
CA MET A 1 16.33 -14.66 -6.00
C MET A 1 15.37 -13.50 -5.94
N ILE A 2 15.02 -12.93 -7.09
CA ILE A 2 14.04 -11.84 -7.17
C ILE A 2 12.78 -12.40 -7.81
N VAL A 3 11.65 -12.20 -7.12
CA VAL A 3 10.34 -12.61 -7.63
C VAL A 3 9.49 -11.35 -7.84
N ARG A 4 8.93 -11.20 -9.04
CA ARG A 4 8.10 -10.05 -9.41
C ARG A 4 6.66 -10.49 -9.54
N HIS A 5 5.76 -9.72 -8.91
CA HIS A 5 4.32 -9.97 -8.94
C HIS A 5 3.62 -8.92 -9.79
N GLU A 6 2.70 -9.38 -10.65
CA GLU A 6 1.85 -8.52 -11.48
C GLU A 6 2.63 -7.43 -12.21
N PRO A 7 3.59 -7.82 -13.08
CA PRO A 7 4.29 -6.82 -13.88
C PRO A 7 3.32 -6.11 -14.82
N GLU A 8 3.40 -4.78 -14.87
CA GLU A 8 2.54 -3.96 -15.72
C GLU A 8 3.31 -3.45 -16.92
N GLY A 9 2.87 -3.83 -18.13
CA GLY A 9 3.44 -3.37 -19.38
C GLY A 9 4.93 -3.62 -19.52
N GLY A 10 5.48 -4.54 -18.74
CA GLY A 10 6.93 -4.79 -18.75
C GLY A 10 7.77 -3.67 -18.14
N VAL A 11 7.12 -2.66 -17.56
CA VAL A 11 7.80 -1.46 -17.03
C VAL A 11 7.99 -1.52 -15.52
N LEU A 12 6.97 -1.98 -14.78
CA LEU A 12 7.04 -2.08 -13.32
C LEU A 12 6.29 -3.32 -12.85
N SER A 13 6.51 -3.68 -11.58
CA SER A 13 5.78 -4.76 -10.91
C SER A 13 5.08 -4.20 -9.68
N ASN A 14 3.90 -4.74 -9.35
CA ASN A 14 3.15 -4.30 -8.18
C ASN A 14 3.79 -4.74 -6.88
N ALA A 15 4.52 -5.86 -6.89
CA ALA A 15 5.31 -6.30 -5.75
C ALA A 15 6.56 -7.03 -6.23
N VAL A 16 7.63 -6.92 -5.46
CA VAL A 16 8.90 -7.61 -5.74
C VAL A 16 9.38 -8.24 -4.44
N GLU A 17 9.73 -9.52 -4.51
CA GLU A 17 10.37 -10.20 -3.40
C GLU A 17 11.86 -10.34 -3.67
N ALA A 18 12.67 -9.92 -2.73
CA ALA A 18 14.12 -9.99 -2.85
C ALA A 18 14.75 -10.12 -1.45
N ASN A 19 15.63 -11.09 -1.30
CA ASN A 19 16.43 -11.24 -0.08
C ASN A 19 15.60 -11.37 1.21
N GLY A 20 14.43 -11.99 1.14
CA GLY A 20 13.55 -12.14 2.29
C GLY A 20 12.68 -10.91 2.57
N PHE A 21 12.74 -9.89 1.74
CA PHE A 21 11.90 -8.69 1.84
C PHE A 21 10.89 -8.65 0.71
N VAL A 22 9.75 -8.00 0.99
CA VAL A 22 8.75 -7.68 -0.02
C VAL A 22 8.71 -6.16 -0.18
N PHE A 23 8.83 -5.70 -1.42
CA PHE A 23 8.75 -4.28 -1.78
C PHE A 23 7.52 -4.09 -2.63
N LEU A 24 6.62 -3.19 -2.22
CA LEU A 24 5.42 -2.88 -2.98
C LEU A 24 5.62 -1.60 -3.78
N ALA A 25 5.04 -1.57 -4.97
CA ALA A 25 4.92 -0.34 -5.74
C ALA A 25 3.96 0.61 -5.03
N GLY A 26 3.92 1.89 -5.43
CA GLY A 26 3.03 2.86 -4.84
C GLY A 26 1.57 2.43 -4.97
N SER A 27 0.79 2.66 -3.92
CA SER A 27 -0.63 2.34 -3.87
C SER A 27 -1.44 3.62 -3.74
N VAL A 28 -2.46 3.75 -4.57
CA VAL A 28 -3.42 4.86 -4.53
C VAL A 28 -4.83 4.30 -4.59
N ALA A 29 -5.82 5.13 -4.24
CA ALA A 29 -7.22 4.73 -4.35
C ALA A 29 -7.63 4.57 -5.81
N ASP A 30 -8.50 3.60 -6.07
CA ASP A 30 -9.12 3.45 -7.40
C ASP A 30 -10.11 4.57 -7.68
N ASP A 31 -10.86 4.99 -6.66
CA ASP A 31 -11.87 6.03 -6.79
C ASP A 31 -11.38 7.33 -6.13
N LEU A 32 -10.88 8.23 -6.96
CA LEU A 32 -10.34 9.51 -6.49
C LEU A 32 -11.42 10.53 -6.11
N SER A 33 -12.70 10.21 -6.32
CA SER A 33 -13.80 11.06 -5.90
C SER A 33 -14.13 10.92 -4.42
N LEU A 34 -13.61 9.88 -3.75
CA LEU A 34 -13.84 9.66 -2.33
C LEU A 34 -13.07 10.69 -1.50
N ASP A 35 -13.54 10.88 -0.24
CA ASP A 35 -12.79 11.70 0.72
C ASP A 35 -11.48 10.99 1.11
N ILE A 36 -10.68 11.66 1.95
CA ILE A 36 -9.38 11.11 2.33
C ILE A 36 -9.52 9.79 3.08
N GLU A 37 -10.54 9.61 3.91
CA GLU A 37 -10.74 8.36 4.62
C GLU A 37 -11.06 7.21 3.65
N GLY A 38 -11.96 7.44 2.69
CA GLY A 38 -12.28 6.45 1.66
C GLY A 38 -11.12 6.11 0.77
N GLN A 39 -10.36 7.12 0.32
CA GLN A 39 -9.17 6.88 -0.49
C GLN A 39 -8.11 6.10 0.28
N THR A 40 -7.90 6.42 1.55
CA THR A 40 -6.94 5.72 2.39
C THR A 40 -7.33 4.25 2.55
N ARG A 41 -8.62 3.97 2.80
CA ARG A 41 -9.11 2.58 2.91
C ARG A 41 -8.84 1.79 1.64
N GLN A 42 -9.11 2.37 0.47
CA GLN A 42 -8.87 1.67 -0.79
C GLN A 42 -7.39 1.39 -1.01
N ALA A 43 -6.53 2.36 -0.74
CA ALA A 43 -5.09 2.19 -0.88
C ALA A 43 -4.56 1.10 0.07
N LEU A 44 -5.04 1.07 1.31
CA LEU A 44 -4.61 0.07 2.30
C LEU A 44 -5.18 -1.32 1.99
N ASP A 45 -6.40 -1.41 1.47
CA ASP A 45 -6.98 -2.69 1.04
C ASP A 45 -6.15 -3.32 -0.07
N TYR A 46 -5.68 -2.50 -1.00
CA TYR A 46 -4.79 -2.99 -2.06
C TYR A 46 -3.49 -3.54 -1.48
N ILE A 47 -2.91 -2.83 -0.51
CA ILE A 47 -1.68 -3.26 0.16
C ILE A 47 -1.92 -4.61 0.87
N ASP A 48 -3.03 -4.76 1.59
CA ASP A 48 -3.39 -6.04 2.22
C ASP A 48 -3.43 -7.17 1.19
N THR A 49 -4.06 -6.93 0.04
CA THR A 49 -4.15 -7.92 -1.03
C THR A 49 -2.77 -8.32 -1.54
N MET A 50 -1.90 -7.35 -1.78
CA MET A 50 -0.56 -7.64 -2.30
C MET A 50 0.31 -8.34 -1.27
N LEU A 51 0.23 -7.96 -0.01
CA LEU A 51 0.96 -8.63 1.07
C LEU A 51 0.52 -10.10 1.19
N ALA A 52 -0.78 -10.36 1.10
CA ALA A 52 -1.31 -11.72 1.15
C ALA A 52 -0.79 -12.57 -0.01
N ARG A 53 -0.70 -12.01 -1.21
CA ARG A 53 -0.15 -12.69 -2.37
C ARG A 53 1.32 -13.07 -2.19
N CYS A 54 2.05 -12.26 -1.44
CA CYS A 54 3.45 -12.52 -1.14
C CYS A 54 3.64 -13.41 0.10
N GLY A 55 2.55 -13.91 0.68
CA GLY A 55 2.62 -14.80 1.84
C GLY A 55 2.95 -14.10 3.15
N THR A 56 2.69 -12.80 3.24
CA THR A 56 2.97 -12.01 4.44
C THR A 56 1.75 -11.20 4.85
N SER A 57 1.92 -10.30 5.81
CA SER A 57 0.83 -9.48 6.32
C SER A 57 1.35 -8.14 6.84
N LYS A 58 0.42 -7.22 7.10
CA LYS A 58 0.76 -5.89 7.60
C LYS A 58 1.52 -5.90 8.94
N SER A 59 1.37 -6.96 9.72
CA SER A 59 2.11 -7.07 10.99
C SER A 59 3.62 -7.16 10.80
N ARG A 60 4.09 -7.42 9.59
CA ARG A 60 5.51 -7.55 9.26
C ARG A 60 6.07 -6.33 8.52
N ILE A 61 5.30 -5.26 8.39
CA ILE A 61 5.78 -4.04 7.74
C ILE A 61 6.91 -3.43 8.57
N VAL A 62 8.03 -3.15 7.91
CA VAL A 62 9.19 -2.53 8.57
C VAL A 62 9.36 -1.07 8.14
N SER A 63 8.77 -0.66 7.03
CA SER A 63 8.88 0.71 6.54
C SER A 63 7.69 1.03 5.64
N ALA A 64 7.15 2.23 5.79
CA ALA A 64 6.10 2.73 4.91
C ALA A 64 6.30 4.23 4.72
N THR A 65 6.18 4.69 3.49
CA THR A 65 6.25 6.11 3.17
C THR A 65 4.92 6.54 2.58
N VAL A 66 4.36 7.62 3.08
CA VAL A 66 3.07 8.14 2.65
C VAL A 66 3.23 9.57 2.17
N TRP A 67 2.69 9.83 0.97
CA TRP A 67 2.72 11.16 0.37
C TRP A 67 1.31 11.76 0.41
N ILE A 68 1.16 12.90 1.06
CA ILE A 68 -0.11 13.61 1.18
C ILE A 68 0.05 14.98 0.53
N THR A 69 -0.86 15.30 -0.40
CA THR A 69 -0.78 16.55 -1.16
C THR A 69 -1.36 17.75 -0.42
N ASP A 70 -2.20 17.51 0.60
CA ASP A 70 -2.84 18.55 1.38
C ASP A 70 -2.79 18.18 2.86
N THR A 71 -2.12 19.00 3.67
CA THR A 71 -1.97 18.74 5.10
C THR A 71 -3.30 18.74 5.85
N ALA A 72 -4.34 19.37 5.30
CA ALA A 72 -5.68 19.31 5.88
C ALA A 72 -6.24 17.87 5.92
N ASN A 73 -5.72 16.97 5.08
CA ASN A 73 -6.15 15.57 5.04
C ASN A 73 -5.41 14.67 6.03
N MET A 74 -4.42 15.20 6.76
CA MET A 74 -3.58 14.40 7.65
C MET A 74 -4.39 13.69 8.75
N ALA A 75 -5.34 14.38 9.36
CA ALA A 75 -6.14 13.82 10.44
C ALA A 75 -7.00 12.63 9.95
N GLY A 76 -7.64 12.77 8.78
CA GLY A 76 -8.44 11.70 8.20
C GLY A 76 -7.60 10.50 7.79
N TYR A 77 -6.46 10.74 7.19
CA TYR A 77 -5.51 9.67 6.87
C TYR A 77 -5.06 8.94 8.14
N ASN A 78 -4.64 9.66 9.16
CA ASN A 78 -4.14 9.08 10.40
C ASN A 78 -5.18 8.21 11.08
N LYS A 79 -6.43 8.62 11.06
CA LYS A 79 -7.54 7.86 11.65
C LYS A 79 -7.65 6.46 11.02
N VAL A 80 -7.61 6.38 9.71
CA VAL A 80 -7.72 5.12 8.99
C VAL A 80 -6.45 4.29 9.14
N TRP A 81 -5.29 4.92 9.05
CA TRP A 81 -4.01 4.25 9.21
C TRP A 81 -3.90 3.58 10.58
N LYS A 82 -4.23 4.29 11.66
CA LYS A 82 -4.13 3.76 13.02
C LYS A 82 -5.04 2.55 13.23
N ALA A 83 -6.24 2.60 12.66
CA ALA A 83 -7.18 1.48 12.75
C ALA A 83 -6.69 0.28 11.95
N TRP A 84 -6.00 0.52 10.83
CA TRP A 84 -5.54 -0.54 9.94
C TRP A 84 -4.26 -1.23 10.44
N ILE A 85 -3.28 -0.45 10.90
CA ILE A 85 -1.96 -0.98 11.23
C ILE A 85 -1.95 -1.74 12.56
N ASP A 86 -2.85 -1.44 13.44
CA ASP A 86 -2.91 -2.02 14.79
C ASP A 86 -3.25 -3.51 14.81
#